data_6150e39aca1ed76d54f644e94bdc8d83
#
_entry.id   6150e39aca1ed76d54f644e94bdc8d83
#
_cell.length_a   1.000
_cell.length_b   1.000
_cell.length_c   1.000
_cell.angle_alpha   90.00
_cell.angle_beta   90.00
_cell.angle_gamma   90.00
#
_symmetry.space_group_name_H-M   'P 1'
#
loop_
_entity.id
_entity.type
_entity.pdbx_description
1 polymer ?
#
loop_
_entity_poly.entity_id
_entity_poly.type
_entity_poly.pdbx_seq_one_letter_code
_entity_poly.pdbx_strand_id
1 'polypeptide(L)'
;MYKRQGKNLFLYGAAGTGKTFITLYMALKQVLDPMTPYNKVVLVRSLVSTREIGFLPGDHEDKSALYQIPYKNMVKYMFELATDNDFEMLWGNLKAQESVTFWSTSFIRGTTLDASIVIVDESQNLNFHELDSIITRVGEDTKIMFCGDVAQTDLIRTNEKNGILDFQKIITMMPEFALVEFGVDDIVRSGLVKSYITSKHTLGL
;
A
#
# COMPACT_ATOMS: atom_id res chain seq x y z
N MET A 1 -7.65 -25.34 -4.46
CA MET A 1 -6.90 -24.63 -3.42
C MET A 1 -7.21 -23.13 -3.38
N TYR A 2 -7.45 -22.46 -4.49
CA TYR A 2 -7.76 -21.01 -4.57
C TYR A 2 -9.03 -20.52 -3.81
N LYS A 3 -9.94 -21.38 -3.43
CA LYS A 3 -11.23 -20.99 -2.82
C LYS A 3 -11.15 -20.46 -1.37
N ARG A 4 -10.01 -20.60 -0.67
CA ARG A 4 -9.87 -20.16 0.74
C ARG A 4 -9.15 -18.84 0.92
N GLN A 5 -8.43 -18.33 -0.08
CA GLN A 5 -7.57 -17.13 0.03
C GLN A 5 -8.30 -15.81 -0.28
N GLY A 6 -9.50 -15.87 -0.84
CA GLY A 6 -10.19 -14.69 -1.35
C GLY A 6 -9.50 -14.09 -2.58
N LYS A 7 -10.06 -12.99 -3.09
CA LYS A 7 -9.50 -12.30 -4.27
C LYS A 7 -8.38 -11.36 -3.89
N ASN A 8 -7.47 -11.12 -4.84
CA ASN A 8 -6.60 -9.96 -4.81
C ASN A 8 -7.45 -8.68 -4.93
N LEU A 9 -6.95 -7.56 -4.47
CA LEU A 9 -7.73 -6.34 -4.40
C LEU A 9 -7.04 -5.19 -5.14
N PHE A 10 -7.85 -4.37 -5.78
CA PHE A 10 -7.45 -3.05 -6.24
C PHE A 10 -8.39 -2.01 -5.62
N LEU A 11 -7.88 -1.27 -4.62
CA LEU A 11 -8.60 -0.24 -3.91
C LEU A 11 -8.22 1.11 -4.50
N TYR A 12 -9.20 1.81 -5.06
CA TYR A 12 -8.95 3.08 -5.75
C TYR A 12 -10.02 4.13 -5.36
N GLY A 13 -9.76 5.38 -5.68
CA GLY A 13 -10.68 6.48 -5.45
C GLY A 13 -10.11 7.58 -4.56
N ALA A 14 -10.98 8.44 -4.01
CA ALA A 14 -10.62 9.68 -3.36
C ALA A 14 -9.57 9.54 -2.26
N ALA A 15 -8.68 10.54 -2.14
CA ALA A 15 -7.71 10.61 -1.06
C ALA A 15 -8.40 10.74 0.33
N GLY A 16 -7.73 10.25 1.37
CA GLY A 16 -8.21 10.38 2.74
C GLY A 16 -9.38 9.47 3.12
N THR A 17 -9.67 8.44 2.34
CA THR A 17 -10.73 7.45 2.58
C THR A 17 -10.26 6.24 3.40
N GLY A 18 -8.99 6.19 3.81
CA GLY A 18 -8.46 5.13 4.67
C GLY A 18 -8.09 3.84 3.95
N LYS A 19 -7.93 3.82 2.62
CA LYS A 19 -7.55 2.64 1.83
C LYS A 19 -6.36 1.88 2.42
N THR A 20 -5.25 2.56 2.62
CA THR A 20 -4.02 1.97 3.18
C THR A 20 -4.24 1.45 4.60
N PHE A 21 -4.98 2.20 5.43
CA PHE A 21 -5.26 1.81 6.81
C PHE A 21 -6.06 0.50 6.88
N ILE A 22 -7.19 0.41 6.17
CA ILE A 22 -8.04 -0.78 6.19
C ILE A 22 -7.33 -1.99 5.58
N THR A 23 -6.53 -1.77 4.54
CA THR A 23 -5.75 -2.81 3.87
C THR A 23 -4.68 -3.38 4.82
N LEU A 24 -3.95 -2.51 5.52
CA LEU A 24 -2.94 -2.90 6.51
C LEU A 24 -3.58 -3.63 7.71
N TYR A 25 -4.72 -3.13 8.22
CA TYR A 25 -5.46 -3.79 9.28
C TYR A 25 -5.88 -5.21 8.90
N MET A 26 -6.48 -5.37 7.73
CA MET A 26 -6.92 -6.69 7.25
C MET A 26 -5.75 -7.64 6.98
N ALA A 27 -4.62 -7.12 6.51
CA ALA A 27 -3.41 -7.90 6.30
C ALA A 27 -2.81 -8.38 7.62
N LEU A 28 -2.62 -7.50 8.59
CA LEU A 28 -2.12 -7.86 9.91
C LEU A 28 -3.00 -8.87 10.61
N LYS A 29 -4.33 -8.67 10.55
CA LYS A 29 -5.28 -9.63 11.12
C LYS A 29 -5.11 -11.04 10.55
N GLN A 30 -4.81 -11.17 9.25
CA GLN A 30 -4.59 -12.47 8.63
C GLN A 30 -3.20 -13.04 8.94
N VAL A 31 -2.15 -12.22 8.91
CA VAL A 31 -0.78 -12.66 9.18
C VAL A 31 -0.58 -13.09 10.64
N LEU A 32 -1.29 -12.46 11.57
CA LEU A 32 -1.24 -12.81 12.99
C LEU A 32 -2.18 -13.98 13.36
N ASP A 33 -2.99 -14.47 12.43
CA ASP A 33 -3.83 -15.64 12.61
C ASP A 33 -3.10 -16.90 12.12
N PRO A 34 -2.72 -17.82 13.02
CA PRO A 34 -1.98 -19.04 12.65
C PRO A 34 -2.78 -20.01 11.75
N MET A 35 -4.07 -19.76 11.56
CA MET A 35 -4.91 -20.57 10.68
C MET A 35 -4.87 -20.16 9.21
N THR A 36 -4.16 -19.09 8.88
CA THR A 36 -3.99 -18.61 7.51
C THR A 36 -2.63 -19.06 6.93
N PRO A 37 -2.48 -19.10 5.61
CA PRO A 37 -1.20 -19.46 4.99
C PRO A 37 -0.19 -18.29 4.97
N TYR A 38 -0.61 -17.09 5.41
CA TYR A 38 0.21 -15.90 5.35
C TYR A 38 1.05 -15.75 6.62
N ASN A 39 2.33 -15.46 6.45
CA ASN A 39 3.25 -15.26 7.57
C ASN A 39 3.87 -13.86 7.62
N LYS A 40 3.70 -13.05 6.58
CA LYS A 40 4.22 -11.68 6.54
C LYS A 40 3.38 -10.72 5.71
N VAL A 41 3.37 -9.46 6.12
CA VAL A 41 2.92 -8.32 5.33
C VAL A 41 4.14 -7.70 4.66
N VAL A 42 4.09 -7.55 3.34
CA VAL A 42 5.11 -6.85 2.55
C VAL A 42 4.53 -5.54 2.07
N LEU A 43 5.02 -4.44 2.63
CA LEU A 43 4.63 -3.09 2.21
C LEU A 43 5.57 -2.62 1.10
N VAL A 44 4.99 -2.34 -0.05
CA VAL A 44 5.71 -1.86 -1.24
C VAL A 44 5.29 -0.45 -1.55
N ARG A 45 6.25 0.45 -1.65
CA ARG A 45 6.04 1.83 -2.05
C ARG A 45 7.15 2.30 -2.97
N SER A 46 6.81 3.15 -3.94
CA SER A 46 7.83 3.86 -4.73
C SER A 46 8.63 4.80 -3.83
N LEU A 47 9.93 4.74 -3.95
CA LEU A 47 10.85 5.70 -3.35
C LEU A 47 11.08 6.91 -4.29
N VAL A 48 10.10 7.26 -5.13
CA VAL A 48 10.23 8.48 -5.94
C VAL A 48 10.49 9.62 -4.97
N SER A 49 11.68 10.18 -5.05
CA SER A 49 12.02 11.43 -4.38
C SER A 49 11.01 12.47 -4.86
N THR A 50 9.98 12.75 -4.06
CA THR A 50 9.24 13.98 -4.22
C THR A 50 10.29 15.07 -4.27
N ARG A 51 10.21 16.01 -5.22
CA ARG A 51 11.18 17.11 -5.44
C ARG A 51 11.48 17.92 -4.17
N GLU A 52 10.76 17.65 -3.09
CA GLU A 52 10.85 18.33 -1.78
C GLU A 52 11.84 17.67 -0.81
N ILE A 53 12.18 16.39 -1.00
CA ILE A 53 13.22 15.75 -0.21
C ILE A 53 14.50 15.81 -1.05
N GLY A 54 15.15 16.98 -1.02
CA GLY A 54 16.51 17.12 -1.53
C GLY A 54 17.40 16.04 -0.94
N PHE A 55 18.56 15.82 -1.50
CA PHE A 55 19.59 14.88 -1.08
C PHE A 55 19.65 14.79 0.46
N LEU A 56 18.85 13.91 1.05
CA LEU A 56 19.01 13.56 2.46
C LEU A 56 20.33 12.78 2.55
N PRO A 57 21.32 13.28 3.30
CA PRO A 57 22.50 12.51 3.63
C PRO A 57 22.06 11.37 4.53
N GLY A 58 22.47 10.16 4.21
CA GLY A 58 22.17 8.95 4.98
C GLY A 58 22.13 7.71 4.07
N ASP A 59 22.37 6.55 4.67
CA ASP A 59 22.31 5.26 4.01
C ASP A 59 20.88 4.91 3.58
N HIS A 60 20.75 3.89 2.71
CA HIS A 60 19.45 3.37 2.24
C HIS A 60 18.51 2.97 3.40
N GLU A 61 19.06 2.56 4.54
CA GLU A 61 18.30 2.20 5.73
C GLU A 61 17.67 3.43 6.40
N ASP A 62 18.38 4.54 6.51
CA ASP A 62 17.87 5.79 7.10
C ASP A 62 16.74 6.38 6.26
N LYS A 63 16.86 6.33 4.94
CA LYS A 63 15.80 6.77 4.01
C LYS A 63 14.58 5.87 4.11
N SER A 64 14.80 4.56 4.20
CA SER A 64 13.74 3.58 4.37
C SER A 64 12.96 3.81 5.69
N ALA A 65 13.64 4.18 6.77
CA ALA A 65 13.02 4.41 8.07
C ALA A 65 11.96 5.53 8.03
N LEU A 66 12.20 6.62 7.31
CA LEU A 66 11.24 7.71 7.18
C LEU A 66 9.95 7.29 6.47
N TYR A 67 10.06 6.43 5.45
CA TYR A 67 8.90 5.90 4.72
C TYR A 67 8.09 4.90 5.56
N GLN A 68 8.66 4.34 6.64
CA GLN A 68 7.98 3.43 7.54
C GLN A 68 7.12 4.15 8.59
N ILE A 69 7.42 5.42 8.90
CA ILE A 69 6.74 6.19 9.95
C ILE A 69 5.21 6.20 9.80
N PRO A 70 4.61 6.48 8.65
CA PRO A 70 3.16 6.47 8.50
C PRO A 70 2.54 5.12 8.85
N TYR A 71 3.16 4.03 8.43
CA TYR A 71 2.67 2.67 8.70
C TYR A 71 2.84 2.29 10.16
N LYS A 72 3.97 2.65 10.77
CA LYS A 72 4.20 2.48 12.21
C LYS A 72 3.12 3.18 13.02
N ASN A 73 2.76 4.42 12.65
CA ASN A 73 1.70 5.17 13.31
C ASN A 73 0.32 4.53 13.11
N MET A 74 0.03 3.97 11.92
CA MET A 74 -1.19 3.21 11.68
C MET A 74 -1.27 1.96 12.57
N VAL A 75 -0.18 1.18 12.65
CA VAL A 75 -0.10 0.01 13.53
C VAL A 75 -0.26 0.41 14.99
N LYS A 76 0.38 1.50 15.43
CA LYS A 76 0.20 2.03 16.79
C LYS A 76 -1.26 2.32 17.10
N TYR A 77 -1.97 2.96 16.18
CA TYR A 77 -3.39 3.25 16.32
C TYR A 77 -4.25 1.98 16.35
N MET A 78 -3.89 0.94 15.56
CA MET A 78 -4.65 -0.32 15.49
C MET A 78 -4.58 -1.14 16.77
N PHE A 79 -3.46 -1.12 17.46
CA PHE A 79 -3.24 -1.97 18.64
C PHE A 79 -3.63 -1.30 19.96
N GLU A 80 -3.79 0.03 20.00
CA GLU A 80 -4.27 0.81 21.16
C GLU A 80 -3.62 0.40 22.50
N LEU A 81 -2.28 0.19 22.49
CA LEU A 81 -1.56 -0.25 23.68
C LEU A 81 -1.46 0.88 24.73
N ALA A 82 -1.36 0.48 26.00
CA ALA A 82 -1.43 1.39 27.15
C ALA A 82 -0.27 2.39 27.18
N THR A 83 0.92 2.00 26.74
CA THR A 83 2.11 2.86 26.75
C THR A 83 2.84 2.83 25.40
N ASP A 84 3.60 3.90 25.14
CA ASP A 84 4.47 3.97 23.97
C ASP A 84 5.56 2.88 24.00
N ASN A 85 6.04 2.53 25.18
CA ASN A 85 7.06 1.48 25.36
C ASN A 85 6.52 0.10 24.94
N ASP A 86 5.29 -0.24 25.33
CA ASP A 86 4.66 -1.49 24.93
C ASP A 86 4.52 -1.56 23.41
N PHE A 87 4.19 -0.43 22.77
CA PHE A 87 4.12 -0.36 21.33
C PHE A 87 5.50 -0.52 20.67
N GLU A 88 6.55 0.12 21.16
CA GLU A 88 7.91 -0.06 20.60
C GLU A 88 8.38 -1.52 20.72
N MET A 89 8.05 -2.19 21.82
CA MET A 89 8.33 -3.63 21.98
C MET A 89 7.54 -4.46 20.96
N LEU A 90 6.24 -4.21 20.76
CA LEU A 90 5.44 -4.89 19.75
C LEU A 90 6.00 -4.67 18.35
N TRP A 91 6.29 -3.40 18.01
CA TRP A 91 6.82 -3.05 16.69
C TRP A 91 8.17 -3.71 16.41
N GLY A 92 9.05 -3.73 17.43
CA GLY A 92 10.32 -4.43 17.36
C GLY A 92 10.15 -5.93 17.10
N ASN A 93 9.19 -6.57 17.78
CA ASN A 93 8.88 -7.98 17.58
C ASN A 93 8.32 -8.27 16.18
N LEU A 94 7.39 -7.45 15.67
CA LEU A 94 6.84 -7.60 14.32
C LEU A 94 7.93 -7.52 13.24
N LYS A 95 8.91 -6.63 13.43
CA LYS A 95 10.05 -6.51 12.53
C LYS A 95 11.04 -7.67 12.66
N ALA A 96 11.37 -8.07 13.88
CA ALA A 96 12.31 -9.17 14.14
C ALA A 96 11.81 -10.52 13.63
N GLN A 97 10.49 -10.73 13.66
CA GLN A 97 9.82 -11.90 13.11
C GLN A 97 9.51 -11.78 11.60
N GLU A 98 9.91 -10.68 10.97
CA GLU A 98 9.57 -10.36 9.58
C GLU A 98 8.06 -10.35 9.28
N SER A 99 7.20 -10.26 10.31
CA SER A 99 5.75 -10.17 10.14
C SER A 99 5.31 -8.91 9.40
N VAL A 100 6.14 -7.85 9.45
CA VAL A 100 5.99 -6.64 8.65
C VAL A 100 7.33 -6.27 8.03
N THR A 101 7.38 -6.22 6.71
CA THR A 101 8.57 -5.87 5.94
C THR A 101 8.27 -4.73 4.97
N PHE A 102 9.29 -3.94 4.65
CA PHE A 102 9.19 -2.79 3.74
C PHE A 102 10.13 -2.97 2.57
N TRP A 103 9.58 -2.89 1.37
CA TRP A 103 10.34 -3.07 0.15
C TRP A 103 10.13 -1.89 -0.79
N SER A 104 11.21 -1.41 -1.38
CA SER A 104 11.12 -0.51 -2.52
C SER A 104 10.92 -1.32 -3.81
N THR A 105 10.37 -0.67 -4.83
CA THR A 105 10.20 -1.28 -6.16
C THR A 105 11.48 -1.81 -6.76
N SER A 106 12.63 -1.25 -6.37
CA SER A 106 13.96 -1.69 -6.82
C SER A 106 14.39 -3.03 -6.22
N PHE A 107 13.96 -3.37 -5.01
CA PHE A 107 14.35 -4.60 -4.30
C PHE A 107 13.48 -5.82 -4.68
N ILE A 108 12.31 -5.60 -5.27
CA ILE A 108 11.41 -6.69 -5.66
C ILE A 108 11.96 -7.50 -6.83
N ARG A 109 12.82 -6.91 -7.66
CA ARG A 109 13.38 -7.60 -8.83
C ARG A 109 14.26 -8.78 -8.42
N GLY A 110 13.94 -9.96 -8.96
CA GLY A 110 14.71 -11.19 -8.71
C GLY A 110 14.27 -11.98 -7.48
N THR A 111 13.20 -11.56 -6.78
CA THR A 111 12.63 -12.29 -5.65
C THR A 111 11.24 -12.83 -5.98
N THR A 112 10.83 -13.90 -5.30
CA THR A 112 9.45 -14.40 -5.31
C THR A 112 8.84 -14.13 -3.94
N LEU A 113 7.59 -13.68 -3.93
CA LEU A 113 6.86 -13.35 -2.72
C LEU A 113 5.89 -14.49 -2.42
N ASP A 114 6.30 -15.40 -1.53
CA ASP A 114 5.49 -16.54 -1.10
C ASP A 114 4.90 -16.31 0.31
N ALA A 115 3.79 -16.97 0.61
CA ALA A 115 3.10 -16.97 1.90
C ALA A 115 2.92 -15.56 2.49
N SER A 116 2.59 -14.60 1.65
CA SER A 116 2.65 -13.17 1.97
C SER A 116 1.34 -12.44 1.65
N ILE A 117 1.09 -11.36 2.36
CA ILE A 117 0.14 -10.33 1.92
C ILE A 117 0.94 -9.11 1.49
N VAL A 118 0.92 -8.83 0.18
CA VAL A 118 1.64 -7.72 -0.43
C VAL A 118 0.70 -6.52 -0.56
N ILE A 119 1.08 -5.39 0.01
CA ILE A 119 0.36 -4.12 -0.09
C ILE A 119 1.21 -3.16 -0.91
N VAL A 120 0.72 -2.80 -2.09
CA VAL A 120 1.33 -1.80 -2.96
C VAL A 120 0.62 -0.47 -2.71
N ASP A 121 1.25 0.38 -1.92
CA ASP A 121 0.67 1.67 -1.52
C ASP A 121 1.09 2.80 -2.47
N GLU A 122 0.23 3.82 -2.60
CA GLU A 122 0.39 4.93 -3.53
C GLU A 122 0.68 4.46 -4.96
N SER A 123 -0.04 3.43 -5.40
CA SER A 123 0.21 2.74 -6.67
C SER A 123 0.07 3.64 -7.91
N GLN A 124 -0.62 4.80 -7.80
CA GLN A 124 -0.68 5.81 -8.86
C GLN A 124 0.67 6.47 -9.15
N ASN A 125 1.63 6.40 -8.21
CA ASN A 125 2.97 6.94 -8.36
C ASN A 125 3.95 5.95 -9.04
N LEU A 126 3.48 4.75 -9.36
CA LEU A 126 4.26 3.72 -10.04
C LEU A 126 4.02 3.78 -11.55
N ASN A 127 5.08 3.62 -12.32
CA ASN A 127 4.94 3.41 -13.75
C ASN A 127 4.50 1.96 -14.07
N PHE A 128 4.10 1.72 -15.33
CA PHE A 128 3.61 0.41 -15.73
C PHE A 128 4.63 -0.73 -15.50
N HIS A 129 5.91 -0.47 -15.77
CA HIS A 129 6.96 -1.48 -15.60
C HIS A 129 7.20 -1.85 -14.12
N GLU A 130 7.02 -0.89 -13.21
CA GLU A 130 7.08 -1.16 -11.77
C GLU A 130 5.90 -2.00 -11.32
N LEU A 131 4.68 -1.65 -11.74
CA LEU A 131 3.47 -2.42 -11.43
C LEU A 131 3.55 -3.86 -11.99
N ASP A 132 3.98 -4.01 -13.24
CA ASP A 132 4.20 -5.31 -13.90
C ASP A 132 5.29 -6.11 -13.17
N SER A 133 6.39 -5.46 -12.79
CA SER A 133 7.46 -6.10 -12.03
C SER A 133 6.99 -6.63 -10.68
N ILE A 134 6.09 -5.93 -9.99
CA ILE A 134 5.57 -6.34 -8.69
C ILE A 134 4.60 -7.53 -8.86
N ILE A 135 3.61 -7.44 -9.74
CA ILE A 135 2.60 -8.48 -9.89
C ILE A 135 3.19 -9.80 -10.36
N THR A 136 4.23 -9.75 -11.20
CA THR A 136 4.93 -10.94 -11.70
C THR A 136 5.81 -11.63 -10.66
N ARG A 137 5.92 -11.10 -9.44
CA ARG A 137 6.66 -11.69 -8.30
C ARG A 137 5.76 -12.36 -7.28
N VAL A 138 4.45 -12.29 -7.47
CA VAL A 138 3.49 -12.97 -6.60
C VAL A 138 3.65 -14.48 -6.75
N GLY A 139 4.00 -15.14 -5.66
CA GLY A 139 4.23 -16.59 -5.59
C GLY A 139 3.05 -17.34 -4.97
N GLU A 140 3.34 -18.54 -4.46
CA GLU A 140 2.34 -19.40 -3.84
C GLU A 140 1.84 -18.82 -2.52
N ASP A 141 0.57 -19.09 -2.19
CA ASP A 141 -0.08 -18.62 -0.96
C ASP A 141 0.11 -17.12 -0.71
N THR A 142 0.06 -16.33 -1.76
CA THR A 142 0.25 -14.88 -1.67
C THR A 142 -0.98 -14.14 -2.15
N LYS A 143 -1.31 -13.08 -1.44
CA LYS A 143 -2.37 -12.13 -1.78
C LYS A 143 -1.76 -10.76 -2.03
N ILE A 144 -2.15 -10.12 -3.14
CA ILE A 144 -1.69 -8.77 -3.45
C ILE A 144 -2.85 -7.77 -3.41
N MET A 145 -2.59 -6.60 -2.86
CA MET A 145 -3.54 -5.51 -2.73
C MET A 145 -2.88 -4.21 -3.17
N PHE A 146 -3.45 -3.57 -4.19
CA PHE A 146 -3.03 -2.25 -4.67
C PHE A 146 -3.92 -1.18 -4.05
N CYS A 147 -3.29 -0.13 -3.51
CA CYS A 147 -3.97 1.05 -2.98
C CYS A 147 -3.51 2.28 -3.76
N GLY A 148 -4.44 3.02 -4.35
CA GLY A 148 -4.08 4.20 -5.12
C GLY A 148 -5.24 5.17 -5.35
N ASP A 149 -4.89 6.38 -5.73
CA ASP A 149 -5.83 7.39 -6.17
C ASP A 149 -5.67 7.62 -7.69
N VAL A 150 -6.52 6.97 -8.46
CA VAL A 150 -6.45 7.03 -9.92
C VAL A 150 -6.77 8.43 -10.46
N ALA A 151 -7.49 9.26 -9.68
CA ALA A 151 -7.83 10.63 -10.05
C ALA A 151 -6.68 11.61 -9.80
N GLN A 152 -5.73 11.28 -8.91
CA GLN A 152 -4.57 12.13 -8.56
C GLN A 152 -3.30 11.75 -9.32
N THR A 153 -3.39 11.26 -10.53
CA THR A 153 -2.18 10.98 -11.32
C THR A 153 -1.50 12.30 -11.68
N ASP A 154 -0.61 12.80 -10.82
CA ASP A 154 0.33 13.90 -11.12
C ASP A 154 1.21 13.59 -12.35
N LEU A 155 1.26 12.33 -12.77
CA LEU A 155 1.89 11.82 -13.99
C LEU A 155 1.17 12.23 -15.29
N ILE A 156 -0.03 12.85 -15.21
CA ILE A 156 -0.73 13.38 -16.40
C ILE A 156 0.10 14.46 -17.10
N ARG A 157 1.04 15.10 -16.41
CA ARG A 157 1.88 16.20 -16.94
C ARG A 157 3.18 15.75 -17.62
N THR A 158 3.57 14.50 -17.47
CA THR A 158 4.74 13.95 -18.16
C THR A 158 4.29 12.86 -19.14
N ASN A 159 4.95 12.75 -20.29
CA ASN A 159 4.69 11.74 -21.34
C ASN A 159 4.81 10.27 -20.86
N GLU A 160 5.02 10.01 -19.60
CA GLU A 160 4.92 8.71 -18.94
C GLU A 160 3.46 8.37 -18.65
N LYS A 161 2.72 8.16 -19.73
CA LYS A 161 1.30 7.89 -19.70
C LYS A 161 0.94 6.75 -18.75
N ASN A 162 0.18 7.10 -17.69
CA ASN A 162 -0.92 6.29 -17.16
C ASN A 162 -0.66 4.80 -16.94
N GLY A 163 0.52 4.44 -16.43
CA GLY A 163 0.80 3.04 -16.10
C GLY A 163 -0.27 2.43 -15.24
N ILE A 164 -0.83 3.19 -14.27
CA ILE A 164 -1.90 2.72 -13.41
C ILE A 164 -3.22 2.49 -14.14
N LEU A 165 -3.58 3.32 -15.12
CA LEU A 165 -4.82 3.15 -15.88
C LEU A 165 -4.76 1.93 -16.80
N ASP A 166 -3.62 1.70 -17.47
CA ASP A 166 -3.45 0.52 -18.31
C ASP A 166 -3.35 -0.75 -17.46
N PHE A 167 -2.68 -0.67 -16.31
CA PHE A 167 -2.66 -1.75 -15.33
C PHE A 167 -4.07 -2.06 -14.81
N GLN A 168 -4.88 -1.05 -14.48
CA GLN A 168 -6.26 -1.21 -14.05
C GLN A 168 -7.12 -1.93 -15.11
N LYS A 169 -6.96 -1.59 -16.39
CA LYS A 169 -7.65 -2.27 -17.49
C LYS A 169 -7.32 -3.77 -17.51
N ILE A 170 -6.04 -4.12 -17.34
CA ILE A 170 -5.60 -5.52 -17.33
C ILE A 170 -6.23 -6.27 -16.15
N ILE A 171 -6.09 -5.76 -14.91
CA ILE A 171 -6.62 -6.44 -13.73
C ILE A 171 -8.15 -6.51 -13.71
N THR A 172 -8.86 -5.59 -14.39
CA THR A 172 -10.32 -5.66 -14.54
C THR A 172 -10.75 -6.90 -15.36
N MET A 173 -9.88 -7.40 -16.23
CA MET A 173 -10.12 -8.62 -17.02
C MET A 173 -9.77 -9.89 -16.23
N MET A 174 -9.13 -9.79 -15.08
CA MET A 174 -8.66 -10.93 -14.28
C MET A 174 -9.69 -11.31 -13.21
N PRO A 175 -10.26 -12.53 -13.25
CA PRO A 175 -11.24 -12.98 -12.26
C PRO A 175 -10.65 -13.12 -10.85
N GLU A 176 -9.33 -13.15 -10.71
CA GLU A 176 -8.58 -13.21 -9.46
C GLU A 176 -8.58 -11.89 -8.69
N PHE A 177 -8.98 -10.79 -9.33
CA PHE A 177 -9.07 -9.47 -8.70
C PHE A 177 -10.51 -9.06 -8.39
N ALA A 178 -10.66 -8.30 -7.31
CA ALA A 178 -11.84 -7.50 -7.04
C ALA A 178 -11.43 -6.02 -6.96
N LEU A 179 -12.22 -5.18 -7.61
CA LEU A 179 -12.04 -3.73 -7.61
C LEU A 179 -12.95 -3.14 -6.53
N VAL A 180 -12.39 -2.27 -5.68
CA VAL A 180 -13.12 -1.59 -4.62
C VAL A 180 -12.91 -0.09 -4.78
N GLU A 181 -13.99 0.61 -5.11
CA GLU A 181 -13.99 2.06 -5.28
C GLU A 181 -14.35 2.76 -3.98
N PHE A 182 -13.61 3.82 -3.65
CA PHE A 182 -13.86 4.71 -2.53
C PHE A 182 -14.25 6.09 -3.05
N GLY A 183 -15.48 6.48 -2.75
CA GLY A 183 -16.03 7.77 -3.16
C GLY A 183 -15.69 8.91 -2.19
N VAL A 184 -16.19 10.09 -2.53
CA VAL A 184 -16.05 11.31 -1.69
C VAL A 184 -16.76 11.13 -0.33
N ASP A 185 -17.82 10.33 -0.28
CA ASP A 185 -18.58 10.06 0.95
C ASP A 185 -17.79 9.24 1.96
N ASP A 186 -16.83 8.43 1.47
CA ASP A 186 -15.95 7.58 2.29
C ASP A 186 -14.78 8.35 2.95
N ILE A 187 -14.68 9.67 2.74
CA ILE A 187 -13.61 10.48 3.31
C ILE A 187 -13.72 10.54 4.84
N VAL A 188 -12.70 10.00 5.53
CA VAL A 188 -12.57 9.91 7.00
C VAL A 188 -11.59 10.96 7.54
N ARG A 189 -11.76 12.21 7.14
CA ARG A 189 -10.92 13.34 7.55
C ARG A 189 -11.73 14.39 8.30
N SER A 190 -11.04 15.32 8.99
CA SER A 190 -11.70 16.46 9.64
C SER A 190 -12.54 17.27 8.65
N GLY A 191 -13.54 17.99 9.16
CA GLY A 191 -14.49 18.72 8.32
C GLY A 191 -13.83 19.66 7.30
N LEU A 192 -12.80 20.40 7.69
CA LEU A 192 -12.04 21.27 6.79
C LEU A 192 -11.36 20.48 5.65
N VAL A 193 -10.67 19.40 6.00
CA VAL A 193 -9.94 18.58 5.00
C VAL A 193 -10.93 17.88 4.07
N LYS A 194 -12.03 17.35 4.60
CA LYS A 194 -13.10 16.76 3.79
C LYS A 194 -13.69 17.79 2.82
N SER A 195 -14.02 18.98 3.29
CA SER A 195 -14.55 20.06 2.43
C SER A 195 -13.57 20.45 1.33
N TYR A 196 -12.28 20.56 1.65
CA TYR A 196 -11.24 20.86 0.65
C TYR A 196 -11.16 19.78 -0.44
N ILE A 197 -11.08 18.50 -0.05
CA ILE A 197 -10.98 17.37 -1.00
C ILE A 197 -12.24 17.29 -1.86
N THR A 198 -13.42 17.47 -1.26
CA THR A 198 -14.71 17.49 -1.97
C THR A 198 -14.76 18.62 -3.00
N SER A 199 -14.34 19.84 -2.61
CA SER A 199 -14.32 20.99 -3.52
C SER A 199 -13.33 20.79 -4.67
N LYS A 200 -12.13 20.23 -4.38
CA LYS A 200 -11.14 19.87 -5.39
C LYS A 200 -11.72 18.88 -6.41
N HIS A 201 -12.36 17.83 -5.92
CA HIS A 201 -13.01 16.81 -6.77
C HIS A 201 -14.13 17.41 -7.64
N THR A 202 -14.95 18.30 -7.08
CA THR A 202 -16.04 18.97 -7.83
C THR A 202 -15.49 19.87 -8.96
N LEU A 203 -14.31 20.44 -8.78
CA LEU A 203 -13.64 21.28 -9.77
C LEU A 203 -12.83 20.46 -10.80
N GLY A 204 -12.73 19.15 -10.64
CA GLY A 204 -11.93 18.28 -11.52
C GLY A 204 -10.42 18.51 -11.43
N LEU A 205 -9.92 18.94 -10.25
CA LEU A 205 -8.52 19.26 -9.97
C LEU A 205 -7.80 18.11 -9.27
#